data_716bb53360c9789cc037bd6fadfd860d
#
_entry.id   716bb53360c9789cc037bd6fadfd860d
#
_cell.length_a   1.000
_cell.length_b   1.000
_cell.length_c   1.000
_cell.angle_alpha   90.00
_cell.angle_beta   90.00
_cell.angle_gamma   90.00
#
_symmetry.space_group_name_H-M   'P 1'
#
loop_
_entity.id
_entity.type
_entity.pdbx_description
1 polymer ?
#
loop_
_entity_poly.entity_id
_entity_poly.type
_entity_poly.pdbx_seq_one_letter_code
_entity_poly.pdbx_strand_id
1 'polypeptide(L)'
;MKTRYLIAVLTVLAMVVSACDGASDDTTTTAAAEATTTAGAETEGPPSAPSSVTADAQESDGTTIVIASVTLPSAGFIAIHGDAEGAPGPVVGHSDLLPAGDSTEVTVTLDEPLTESGTLWPMVHIDINENGEYEFFPPDETIDTPGMDDAGEVAVISVEMTVG
;
A
#
# COMPACT_ATOMS: atom_id res chain seq x y z
N MET A 1 -38.32 20.59 5.71
CA MET A 1 -39.26 19.46 5.79
C MET A 1 -38.47 18.25 6.26
N LYS A 2 -38.84 17.74 7.44
CA LYS A 2 -38.17 16.61 8.10
C LYS A 2 -38.83 15.34 7.64
N THR A 3 -38.08 14.35 7.13
CA THR A 3 -38.61 13.00 6.97
C THR A 3 -37.66 12.04 7.66
N ARG A 4 -38.15 11.53 8.79
CA ARG A 4 -37.51 10.49 9.62
C ARG A 4 -38.04 9.15 9.13
N TYR A 5 -37.17 8.20 8.78
CA TYR A 5 -37.56 6.79 8.66
C TYR A 5 -36.92 5.98 9.77
N LEU A 6 -37.79 5.53 10.65
CA LEU A 6 -37.60 4.47 11.65
C LEU A 6 -38.09 3.16 11.04
N ILE A 7 -37.28 2.11 11.01
CA ILE A 7 -37.71 0.71 10.85
C ILE A 7 -36.79 -0.11 11.74
N ALA A 8 -37.20 -0.50 12.84
CA ALA A 8 -37.73 -1.67 13.50
C ALA A 8 -37.00 -2.99 13.23
N VAL A 9 -36.32 -3.40 14.27
CA VAL A 9 -35.98 -4.71 14.87
C VAL A 9 -36.81 -5.90 14.33
N LEU A 10 -36.10 -7.00 14.01
CA LEU A 10 -36.66 -8.34 14.19
C LEU A 10 -35.54 -9.34 14.58
N THR A 11 -35.62 -9.77 15.82
CA THR A 11 -34.88 -10.84 16.49
C THR A 11 -35.48 -12.18 16.04
N VAL A 12 -34.65 -13.15 15.67
CA VAL A 12 -35.03 -14.57 15.66
C VAL A 12 -33.93 -15.40 16.29
N LEU A 13 -34.27 -15.90 17.46
CA LEU A 13 -33.56 -16.88 18.28
C LEU A 13 -34.03 -18.27 17.85
N ALA A 14 -33.13 -19.17 17.47
CA ALA A 14 -33.43 -20.60 17.37
C ALA A 14 -32.30 -21.42 17.99
N MET A 15 -32.58 -21.95 19.19
CA MET A 15 -31.84 -23.05 19.82
C MET A 15 -32.26 -24.37 19.17
N VAL A 16 -31.27 -25.21 18.86
CA VAL A 16 -31.49 -26.65 18.74
C VAL A 16 -30.41 -27.37 19.53
N VAL A 17 -30.83 -27.96 20.64
CA VAL A 17 -30.11 -28.95 21.42
C VAL A 17 -30.46 -30.32 20.83
N SER A 18 -29.44 -31.14 20.52
CA SER A 18 -29.65 -32.59 20.38
C SER A 18 -28.52 -33.32 21.03
N ALA A 19 -28.84 -33.94 22.14
CA ALA A 19 -28.03 -34.95 22.80
C ALA A 19 -28.32 -36.31 22.15
N CYS A 20 -27.30 -37.10 21.97
CA CYS A 20 -27.43 -38.54 21.83
C CYS A 20 -26.27 -39.20 22.54
N ASP A 21 -26.67 -39.93 23.57
CA ASP A 21 -25.94 -40.81 24.43
C ASP A 21 -25.75 -42.16 23.69
N GLY A 22 -24.65 -42.87 23.95
CA GLY A 22 -24.43 -44.20 23.40
C GLY A 22 -23.06 -44.76 23.80
N ALA A 23 -23.02 -45.39 24.97
CA ALA A 23 -21.86 -46.13 25.49
C ALA A 23 -21.69 -47.47 24.76
N SER A 24 -20.44 -47.90 24.60
CA SER A 24 -19.90 -49.25 24.87
C SER A 24 -18.44 -49.34 24.46
N ASP A 25 -17.58 -49.47 25.47
CA ASP A 25 -16.61 -50.53 25.79
C ASP A 25 -15.88 -51.25 24.64
N ASP A 26 -14.58 -51.20 24.62
CA ASP A 26 -13.58 -52.27 24.90
C ASP A 26 -12.16 -51.86 24.47
N THR A 27 -11.32 -51.79 25.42
CA THR A 27 -9.92 -52.28 25.59
C THR A 27 -8.89 -52.13 24.46
N THR A 28 -7.80 -51.50 24.83
CA THR A 28 -6.38 -51.96 24.76
C THR A 28 -5.43 -51.10 23.92
N THR A 29 -4.43 -50.61 24.64
CA THR A 29 -3.01 -50.47 24.34
C THR A 29 -2.53 -49.19 23.70
N THR A 30 -1.97 -48.36 24.59
CA THR A 30 -0.65 -47.74 24.56
C THR A 30 -0.13 -47.20 23.20
N ALA A 31 -0.13 -45.94 23.09
CA ALA A 31 1.02 -45.14 22.67
C ALA A 31 0.77 -43.70 23.09
N ALA A 32 1.55 -43.21 24.03
CA ALA A 32 1.65 -41.81 24.33
C ALA A 32 2.20 -41.12 23.09
N ALA A 33 1.34 -40.35 22.44
CA ALA A 33 1.78 -39.28 21.55
C ALA A 33 1.54 -37.99 22.32
N GLU A 34 2.60 -37.40 22.80
CA GLU A 34 2.62 -36.04 23.31
C GLU A 34 2.02 -35.14 22.26
N ALA A 35 0.85 -34.59 22.54
CA ALA A 35 0.35 -33.45 21.79
C ALA A 35 1.27 -32.27 22.14
N THR A 36 2.31 -32.10 21.35
CA THR A 36 3.06 -30.87 21.33
C THR A 36 2.08 -29.81 20.80
N THR A 37 1.58 -29.02 21.72
CA THR A 37 0.90 -27.77 21.40
C THR A 37 1.96 -26.88 20.77
N THR A 38 2.06 -26.96 19.45
CA THR A 38 2.79 -25.96 18.67
C THR A 38 1.99 -24.68 18.85
N ALA A 39 2.43 -23.84 19.79
CA ALA A 39 2.07 -22.44 19.80
C ALA A 39 2.30 -21.95 18.36
N GLY A 40 1.24 -21.46 17.72
CA GLY A 40 1.36 -20.81 16.44
C GLY A 40 2.43 -19.73 16.58
N ALA A 41 3.59 -19.97 15.97
CA ALA A 41 4.48 -18.89 15.66
C ALA A 41 3.67 -17.98 14.74
N GLU A 42 3.29 -16.83 15.26
CA GLU A 42 2.98 -15.70 14.39
C GLU A 42 4.22 -15.57 13.52
N THR A 43 4.06 -15.90 12.26
CA THR A 43 5.07 -15.63 11.26
C THR A 43 5.06 -14.11 11.14
N GLU A 44 5.90 -13.43 11.92
CA GLU A 44 6.32 -12.10 11.55
C GLU A 44 6.88 -12.27 10.13
N GLY A 45 6.17 -11.70 9.18
CA GLY A 45 6.66 -11.59 7.82
C GLY A 45 8.07 -10.98 7.87
N PRO A 46 8.91 -11.22 6.88
CA PRO A 46 10.22 -10.58 6.84
C PRO A 46 10.02 -9.08 7.11
N PRO A 47 10.91 -8.45 7.91
CA PRO A 47 10.77 -7.03 8.19
C PRO A 47 10.55 -6.32 6.86
N SER A 48 9.47 -5.58 6.79
CA SER A 48 9.10 -4.82 5.60
C SER A 48 10.29 -3.94 5.24
N ALA A 49 10.82 -4.07 4.04
CA ALA A 49 11.93 -3.24 3.58
C ALA A 49 11.51 -1.76 3.66
N PRO A 50 12.42 -0.84 4.04
CA PRO A 50 12.10 0.57 3.98
C PRO A 50 11.77 0.98 2.55
N SER A 51 10.97 2.03 2.40
CA SER A 51 10.70 2.59 1.08
C SER A 51 11.96 3.25 0.52
N SER A 52 12.18 3.11 -0.78
CA SER A 52 13.23 3.86 -1.47
C SER A 52 12.84 4.17 -2.90
N VAL A 53 13.39 5.25 -3.45
CA VAL A 53 13.23 5.64 -4.85
C VAL A 53 14.53 6.20 -5.38
N THR A 54 14.86 5.86 -6.64
CA THR A 54 16.02 6.43 -7.35
C THR A 54 15.62 6.75 -8.78
N ALA A 55 16.10 7.88 -9.29
CA ALA A 55 16.01 8.27 -10.69
C ALA A 55 17.17 9.22 -11.02
N ASP A 56 17.59 9.20 -12.27
CA ASP A 56 18.62 10.11 -12.79
C ASP A 56 17.98 11.33 -13.43
N ALA A 57 18.73 12.43 -13.55
CA ALA A 57 18.37 13.54 -14.39
C ALA A 57 18.16 13.06 -15.83
N GLN A 58 17.10 13.52 -16.50
CA GLN A 58 16.74 12.98 -17.80
C GLN A 58 16.19 14.02 -18.76
N GLU A 59 16.30 13.73 -20.05
CA GLU A 59 15.68 14.46 -21.15
C GLU A 59 14.43 13.72 -21.61
N SER A 60 13.34 14.43 -21.84
CA SER A 60 12.11 13.87 -22.40
C SER A 60 11.32 14.95 -23.18
N ASP A 61 10.25 14.53 -23.83
CA ASP A 61 9.28 15.45 -24.44
C ASP A 61 8.35 16.14 -23.42
N GLY A 62 8.66 15.96 -22.12
CA GLY A 62 7.86 16.50 -21.02
C GLY A 62 6.64 15.69 -20.64
N THR A 63 6.35 14.57 -21.30
CA THR A 63 5.13 13.79 -21.02
C THR A 63 5.33 12.68 -20.00
N THR A 64 6.56 12.21 -19.83
CA THR A 64 6.88 11.07 -18.96
C THR A 64 8.15 11.30 -18.16
N ILE A 65 8.24 10.60 -17.05
CA ILE A 65 9.47 10.43 -16.26
C ILE A 65 9.73 8.94 -16.03
N VAL A 66 10.99 8.52 -16.07
CA VAL A 66 11.41 7.15 -15.79
C VAL A 66 12.10 7.08 -14.42
N ILE A 67 11.58 6.23 -13.56
CA ILE A 67 12.14 5.94 -12.24
C ILE A 67 13.03 4.71 -12.36
N ALA A 68 14.31 4.86 -12.05
CA ALA A 68 15.31 3.80 -12.23
C ALA A 68 15.02 2.60 -11.32
N SER A 69 14.74 2.85 -10.04
CA SER A 69 14.29 1.81 -9.12
C SER A 69 13.43 2.37 -7.99
N VAL A 70 12.56 1.51 -7.48
CA VAL A 70 11.74 1.77 -6.30
C VAL A 70 11.65 0.50 -5.48
N THR A 71 11.73 0.61 -4.15
CA THR A 71 11.45 -0.45 -3.19
C THR A 71 10.24 -0.07 -2.36
N LEU A 72 9.26 -0.97 -2.28
CA LEU A 72 8.01 -0.78 -1.54
C LEU A 72 7.87 -1.84 -0.45
N PRO A 73 7.57 -1.47 0.81
CA PRO A 73 7.27 -2.42 1.88
C PRO A 73 5.97 -3.22 1.66
N SER A 74 4.98 -2.62 1.03
CA SER A 74 3.71 -3.19 0.58
C SER A 74 3.34 -2.58 -0.77
N ALA A 75 2.25 -3.02 -1.40
CA ALA A 75 1.80 -2.42 -2.65
C ALA A 75 1.59 -0.90 -2.51
N GLY A 76 1.82 -0.16 -3.59
CA GLY A 76 1.74 1.29 -3.57
C GLY A 76 2.08 1.93 -4.91
N PHE A 77 2.41 3.20 -4.88
CA PHE A 77 2.59 4.04 -6.06
C PHE A 77 3.87 4.86 -5.98
N ILE A 78 4.35 5.32 -7.13
CA ILE A 78 5.23 6.47 -7.24
C ILE A 78 4.37 7.66 -7.65
N ALA A 79 4.26 8.67 -6.79
CA ALA A 79 3.67 9.95 -7.12
C ALA A 79 4.77 10.93 -7.55
N ILE A 80 4.52 11.66 -8.61
CA ILE A 80 5.40 12.70 -9.10
C ILE A 80 4.84 14.04 -8.65
N HIS A 81 5.60 14.74 -7.82
CA HIS A 81 5.26 16.08 -7.39
C HIS A 81 5.99 17.11 -8.26
N GLY A 82 5.33 18.19 -8.56
CA GLY A 82 5.95 19.37 -9.15
C GLY A 82 6.83 20.09 -8.13
N ASP A 83 7.67 21.03 -8.58
CA ASP A 83 8.50 21.82 -7.68
C ASP A 83 7.70 22.96 -7.04
N ALA A 84 7.86 23.12 -5.74
CA ALA A 84 7.33 24.22 -4.96
C ALA A 84 8.46 24.88 -4.17
N GLU A 85 9.20 25.78 -4.82
CA GLU A 85 10.30 26.54 -4.21
C GLU A 85 11.43 25.65 -3.68
N GLY A 86 11.75 24.55 -4.36
CA GLY A 86 12.80 23.58 -3.97
C GLY A 86 12.32 22.50 -3.02
N ALA A 87 11.03 22.21 -3.00
CA ALA A 87 10.40 21.16 -2.23
C ALA A 87 9.27 20.49 -3.04
N PRO A 88 8.80 19.27 -2.65
CA PRO A 88 7.65 18.64 -3.27
C PRO A 88 6.40 19.52 -3.20
N GLY A 89 5.79 19.78 -4.35
CA GLY A 89 4.55 20.54 -4.51
C GLY A 89 3.36 19.65 -4.79
N PRO A 90 2.37 20.12 -5.58
CA PRO A 90 1.23 19.31 -5.99
C PRO A 90 1.65 18.08 -6.78
N VAL A 91 0.86 17.00 -6.69
CA VAL A 91 1.01 15.83 -7.55
C VAL A 91 0.67 16.21 -8.99
N VAL A 92 1.53 15.81 -9.91
CA VAL A 92 1.41 16.08 -11.37
C VAL A 92 1.40 14.78 -12.19
N GLY A 93 1.35 13.63 -11.53
CA GLY A 93 1.23 12.31 -12.14
C GLY A 93 1.54 11.22 -11.12
N HIS A 94 1.09 10.00 -11.39
CA HIS A 94 1.42 8.83 -10.58
C HIS A 94 1.54 7.56 -11.44
N SER A 95 2.21 6.54 -10.91
CA SER A 95 2.31 5.23 -11.57
C SER A 95 1.01 4.45 -11.45
N ASP A 96 0.88 3.37 -12.22
CA ASP A 96 -0.01 2.26 -11.86
C ASP A 96 0.43 1.66 -10.52
N LEU A 97 -0.45 0.84 -9.91
CA LEU A 97 -0.13 0.13 -8.67
C LEU A 97 1.10 -0.76 -8.87
N LEU A 98 2.09 -0.58 -8.01
CA LEU A 98 3.31 -1.37 -7.97
C LEU A 98 3.20 -2.44 -6.85
N PRO A 99 3.73 -3.65 -7.07
CA PRO A 99 3.76 -4.67 -6.02
C PRO A 99 4.75 -4.32 -4.92
N ALA A 100 4.60 -4.94 -3.75
CA ALA A 100 5.65 -4.93 -2.73
C ALA A 100 6.97 -5.49 -3.26
N GLY A 101 8.08 -4.98 -2.77
CA GLY A 101 9.43 -5.33 -3.20
C GLY A 101 10.01 -4.33 -4.20
N ASP A 102 10.92 -4.81 -5.02
CA ASP A 102 11.66 -3.96 -5.96
C ASP A 102 10.98 -3.92 -7.34
N SER A 103 10.86 -2.71 -7.89
CA SER A 103 10.49 -2.46 -9.28
C SER A 103 11.55 -1.58 -9.95
N THR A 104 11.77 -1.77 -11.24
CA THR A 104 12.78 -1.02 -12.00
C THR A 104 12.19 -0.48 -13.29
N GLU A 105 12.77 0.61 -13.80
CA GLU A 105 12.37 1.25 -15.06
C GLU A 105 10.86 1.59 -15.10
N VAL A 106 10.34 2.07 -13.96
CA VAL A 106 8.93 2.46 -13.85
C VAL A 106 8.72 3.78 -14.61
N THR A 107 7.92 3.73 -15.67
CA THR A 107 7.55 4.92 -16.44
C THR A 107 6.27 5.51 -15.85
N VAL A 108 6.31 6.78 -15.50
CA VAL A 108 5.15 7.54 -15.05
C VAL A 108 4.78 8.57 -16.09
N THR A 109 3.51 8.60 -16.48
CA THR A 109 2.96 9.63 -17.36
C THR A 109 2.49 10.81 -16.51
N LEU A 110 2.86 12.02 -16.91
CA LEU A 110 2.40 13.24 -16.27
C LEU A 110 0.97 13.58 -16.71
N ASP A 111 0.17 14.12 -15.81
CA ASP A 111 -1.21 14.55 -16.09
C ASP A 111 -1.25 15.67 -17.13
N GLU A 112 -0.28 16.56 -17.06
CA GLU A 112 -0.05 17.62 -18.05
C GLU A 112 1.43 17.62 -18.45
N PRO A 113 1.76 17.72 -19.74
CA PRO A 113 3.14 17.78 -20.20
C PRO A 113 3.88 18.98 -19.62
N LEU A 114 5.13 18.78 -19.21
CA LEU A 114 6.03 19.88 -18.90
C LEU A 114 6.30 20.69 -20.17
N THR A 115 6.16 22.00 -20.10
CA THR A 115 6.45 22.91 -21.21
C THR A 115 7.83 23.56 -21.09
N GLU A 116 8.46 23.42 -19.95
CA GLU A 116 9.79 23.97 -19.63
C GLU A 116 10.56 22.96 -18.78
N SER A 117 11.89 22.99 -18.89
CA SER A 117 12.77 22.20 -18.03
C SER A 117 12.62 22.63 -16.58
N GLY A 118 12.73 21.69 -15.65
CA GLY A 118 12.54 21.97 -14.24
C GLY A 118 12.78 20.73 -13.36
N THR A 119 12.49 20.86 -12.08
CA THR A 119 12.66 19.79 -11.11
C THR A 119 11.33 19.11 -10.84
N LEU A 120 11.35 17.78 -10.80
CA LEU A 120 10.25 16.94 -10.31
C LEU A 120 10.69 16.21 -9.05
N TRP A 121 9.73 15.82 -8.22
CA TRP A 121 9.95 15.16 -6.95
C TRP A 121 9.21 13.81 -6.91
N PRO A 122 9.82 12.72 -7.44
CA PRO A 122 9.29 11.38 -7.24
C PRO A 122 9.26 11.00 -5.77
N MET A 123 8.09 10.53 -5.30
CA MET A 123 7.83 10.16 -3.91
C MET A 123 7.11 8.81 -3.86
N VAL A 124 7.52 7.96 -2.93
CA VAL A 124 6.82 6.70 -2.65
C VAL A 124 5.54 6.97 -1.88
N HIS A 125 4.44 6.35 -2.29
CA HIS A 125 3.16 6.30 -1.58
C HIS A 125 2.72 4.85 -1.37
N ILE A 126 2.19 4.55 -0.19
CA ILE A 126 1.74 3.20 0.18
C ILE A 126 0.22 3.13 0.05
N ASP A 127 -0.28 2.13 -0.69
CA ASP A 127 -1.71 1.81 -0.77
C ASP A 127 -2.17 1.19 0.57
N ILE A 128 -2.62 2.04 1.50
CA ILE A 128 -2.95 1.62 2.87
C ILE A 128 -4.28 0.88 2.92
N ASN A 129 -5.23 1.24 2.08
CA ASN A 129 -6.55 0.63 2.05
C ASN A 129 -6.62 -0.59 1.11
N GLU A 130 -5.52 -0.90 0.40
CA GLU A 130 -5.35 -2.05 -0.49
C GLU A 130 -6.42 -2.12 -1.60
N ASN A 131 -6.90 -0.97 -2.07
CA ASN A 131 -7.90 -0.91 -3.13
C ASN A 131 -7.31 -0.81 -4.54
N GLY A 132 -6.01 -0.50 -4.66
CA GLY A 132 -5.29 -0.37 -5.93
C GLY A 132 -5.60 0.91 -6.70
N GLU A 133 -6.24 1.89 -6.09
CA GLU A 133 -6.52 3.20 -6.65
C GLU A 133 -5.71 4.25 -5.90
N TYR A 134 -5.09 5.20 -6.62
CA TYR A 134 -4.33 6.29 -5.99
C TYR A 134 -5.28 7.37 -5.47
N GLU A 135 -5.26 7.62 -4.15
CA GLU A 135 -6.23 8.48 -3.46
C GLU A 135 -5.59 9.57 -2.57
N PHE A 136 -4.33 9.88 -2.75
CA PHE A 136 -3.66 10.97 -2.02
C PHE A 136 -4.04 12.32 -2.61
N PHE A 137 -5.12 12.91 -2.11
CA PHE A 137 -5.62 14.21 -2.56
C PHE A 137 -5.94 15.14 -1.39
N PRO A 138 -5.44 16.37 -1.35
CA PRO A 138 -5.88 17.35 -0.38
C PRO A 138 -7.41 17.59 -0.46
N PRO A 139 -8.14 17.71 0.68
CA PRO A 139 -7.62 17.79 2.05
C PRO A 139 -7.44 16.45 2.77
N ASP A 140 -7.73 15.30 2.14
CA ASP A 140 -7.59 13.98 2.76
C ASP A 140 -6.27 13.34 2.30
N GLU A 141 -5.23 13.52 3.09
CA GLU A 141 -3.90 12.95 2.89
C GLU A 141 -3.64 11.76 3.82
N THR A 142 -4.71 11.12 4.31
CA THR A 142 -4.63 9.96 5.21
C THR A 142 -4.71 8.63 4.47
N ILE A 143 -5.07 8.66 3.19
CA ILE A 143 -5.10 7.53 2.28
C ILE A 143 -3.88 7.63 1.36
N ASP A 144 -3.25 6.49 1.06
CA ASP A 144 -2.02 6.41 0.25
C ASP A 144 -0.90 7.33 0.76
N THR A 145 -0.60 7.21 2.03
CA THR A 145 0.39 8.07 2.70
C THR A 145 1.81 7.86 2.17
N PRO A 146 2.67 8.88 2.27
CA PRO A 146 4.06 8.75 1.90
C PRO A 146 4.77 7.59 2.61
N GLY A 147 5.53 6.80 1.85
CA GLY A 147 6.39 5.75 2.35
C GLY A 147 7.63 6.33 3.06
N MET A 148 8.10 5.64 4.09
CA MET A 148 9.27 6.08 4.87
C MET A 148 10.50 5.25 4.49
N ASP A 149 11.66 5.91 4.47
CA ASP A 149 12.96 5.28 4.29
C ASP A 149 13.48 4.63 5.59
N ASP A 150 14.70 4.14 5.58
CA ASP A 150 15.36 3.51 6.73
C ASP A 150 15.74 4.50 7.85
N ALA A 151 15.77 5.79 7.55
CA ALA A 151 15.98 6.86 8.53
C ALA A 151 14.66 7.34 9.17
N GLY A 152 13.50 6.88 8.66
CA GLY A 152 12.17 7.34 9.06
C GLY A 152 11.80 8.69 8.44
N GLU A 153 12.43 9.05 7.34
CA GLU A 153 12.10 10.22 6.53
C GLU A 153 11.28 9.80 5.31
N VAL A 154 10.55 10.72 4.70
CA VAL A 154 9.77 10.44 3.49
C VAL A 154 10.72 10.01 2.36
N ALA A 155 10.41 8.88 1.71
CA ALA A 155 11.15 8.38 0.57
C ALA A 155 10.85 9.23 -0.69
N VAL A 156 11.58 10.32 -0.87
CA VAL A 156 11.44 11.28 -1.96
C VAL A 156 12.82 11.72 -2.46
N ILE A 157 12.92 12.00 -3.75
CA ILE A 157 14.13 12.55 -4.37
C ILE A 157 13.77 13.71 -5.30
N SER A 158 14.77 14.55 -5.62
CA SER A 158 14.64 15.55 -6.69
C SER A 158 15.24 15.04 -7.99
N VAL A 159 14.59 15.26 -9.11
CA VAL A 159 15.04 14.87 -10.45
C VAL A 159 14.97 16.08 -11.39
N GLU A 160 16.09 16.42 -12.01
CA GLU A 160 16.15 17.47 -13.03
C GLU A 160 15.62 16.91 -14.35
N MET A 161 14.61 17.58 -14.90
CA MET A 161 14.00 17.26 -16.19
C MET A 161 14.39 18.30 -17.23
N THR A 162 14.91 17.86 -18.35
CA THR A 162 15.16 18.70 -19.53
C THR A 162 14.10 18.39 -20.58
N VAL A 163 13.36 19.42 -21.00
CA VAL A 163 12.38 19.31 -22.07
C VAL A 163 13.04 19.77 -23.37
N GLY A 164 13.07 18.87 -24.37
CA GLY A 164 13.75 19.07 -25.65
C GLY A 164 12.85 18.84 -26.86
#